data_09b448c46feb13c0603b02d9583bba76
#
_entry.id   09b448c46feb13c0603b02d9583bba76
#
_cell.length_a   1.000
_cell.length_b   1.000
_cell.length_c   1.000
_cell.angle_alpha   90.00
_cell.angle_beta   90.00
_cell.angle_gamma   90.00
#
_symmetry.space_group_name_H-M   'P 1'
#
loop_
_entity.id
_entity.type
_entity.pdbx_description
1 polymer ?
#
loop_
_entity_poly.entity_id
_entity_poly.type
_entity_poly.pdbx_seq_one_letter_code
_entity_poly.pdbx_strand_id
1 'polypeptide(L)'
;MRLFLDTNVILDHALVRSTGQPYEVKQLISWAYENRINLIVSAGSFYTFAYVLEKSGIVKDDLKAILKKYLSIIDIANTSKETFLNGLDSTFSDLEDSFQYVTALQEQCDYLVTSNLRDFNSSKRDKIIVISPAEFCDKVIRNKKA
;
A
#
# COMPACT_ATOMS: atom_id res chain seq x y z
N MET A 1 -11.60 -3.09 9.62
CA MET A 1 -11.07 -2.30 8.48
C MET A 1 -9.75 -2.90 8.04
N ARG A 2 -9.57 -3.01 6.74
CA ARG A 2 -8.35 -3.56 6.10
C ARG A 2 -7.90 -2.57 5.03
N LEU A 3 -6.66 -2.14 5.10
CA LEU A 3 -6.08 -1.15 4.19
C LEU A 3 -4.99 -1.82 3.34
N PHE A 4 -5.13 -1.77 2.04
CA PHE A 4 -4.09 -2.17 1.11
C PHE A 4 -3.22 -0.97 0.76
N LEU A 5 -1.91 -1.10 0.91
CA LEU A 5 -0.95 -0.04 0.61
C LEU A 5 -0.22 -0.34 -0.69
N ASP A 6 -0.28 0.59 -1.64
CA ASP A 6 0.51 0.53 -2.86
C ASP A 6 2.02 0.68 -2.55
N THR A 7 2.87 0.14 -3.42
CA THR A 7 4.33 0.12 -3.23
C THR A 7 4.91 1.49 -2.92
N ASN A 8 4.50 2.51 -3.64
CA ASN A 8 5.01 3.88 -3.46
C ASN A 8 4.66 4.46 -2.08
N VAL A 9 3.55 4.04 -1.49
CA VAL A 9 3.13 4.52 -0.16
C VAL A 9 4.13 4.11 0.91
N ILE A 10 4.53 2.84 0.95
CA ILE A 10 5.53 2.38 1.92
C ILE A 10 6.93 2.90 1.62
N LEU A 11 7.27 3.08 0.34
CA LEU A 11 8.54 3.70 -0.06
C LEU A 11 8.63 5.16 0.36
N ASP A 12 7.57 5.93 0.20
CA ASP A 12 7.52 7.33 0.64
C ASP A 12 7.76 7.45 2.15
N HIS A 13 7.20 6.53 2.91
CA HIS A 13 7.40 6.48 4.36
C HIS A 13 8.86 6.14 4.73
N ALA A 14 9.40 5.07 4.16
CA ALA A 14 10.73 4.58 4.51
C ALA A 14 11.86 5.52 4.08
N LEU A 15 11.73 6.14 2.90
CA LEU A 15 12.74 7.04 2.32
C LEU A 15 12.45 8.52 2.58
N VAL A 16 11.31 8.85 3.18
CA VAL A 16 10.85 10.22 3.42
C VAL A 16 10.93 11.06 2.14
N ARG A 17 10.37 10.51 1.04
CA ARG A 17 10.49 11.14 -0.29
C ARG A 17 9.65 12.41 -0.38
N SER A 18 10.28 13.52 -0.76
CA SER A 18 9.63 14.82 -0.94
C SER A 18 8.60 14.85 -2.07
N THR A 19 8.71 13.93 -3.04
CA THR A 19 7.76 13.80 -4.16
C THR A 19 6.48 13.05 -3.81
N GLY A 20 6.44 12.42 -2.63
CA GLY A 20 5.29 11.67 -2.11
C GLY A 20 4.62 12.39 -0.95
N GLN A 21 3.92 11.61 -0.14
CA GLN A 21 3.18 12.08 1.05
C GLN A 21 3.68 11.38 2.34
N PRO A 22 4.98 11.50 2.68
CA PRO A 22 5.58 10.71 3.76
C PRO A 22 4.99 11.03 5.14
N TYR A 23 4.59 12.26 5.40
CA TYR A 23 4.01 12.67 6.68
C TYR A 23 2.60 12.11 6.86
N GLU A 24 1.80 12.13 5.82
CA GLU A 24 0.45 11.57 5.80
C GLU A 24 0.50 10.04 5.92
N VAL A 25 1.45 9.40 5.25
CA VAL A 25 1.65 7.94 5.39
C VAL A 25 2.07 7.60 6.82
N LYS A 26 2.97 8.37 7.42
CA LYS A 26 3.36 8.19 8.83
C LYS A 26 2.15 8.31 9.76
N GLN A 27 1.31 9.30 9.54
CA GLN A 27 0.08 9.49 10.32
C GLN A 27 -0.88 8.31 10.14
N LEU A 28 -1.05 7.83 8.91
CA LEU A 28 -1.90 6.68 8.61
C LEU A 28 -1.39 5.41 9.31
N ILE A 29 -0.09 5.12 9.20
CA ILE A 29 0.51 3.93 9.81
C ILE A 29 0.38 3.98 11.34
N SER A 30 0.68 5.12 11.96
CA SER A 30 0.55 5.29 13.41
C SER A 30 -0.89 5.10 13.87
N TRP A 31 -1.82 5.72 13.16
CA TRP A 31 -3.25 5.57 13.44
C TRP A 31 -3.73 4.12 13.29
N ALA A 32 -3.29 3.44 12.22
CA ALA A 32 -3.65 2.04 11.99
C ALA A 32 -3.12 1.15 13.11
N TYR A 33 -1.88 1.35 13.54
CA TYR A 33 -1.28 0.61 14.64
C TYR A 33 -2.06 0.83 15.96
N GLU A 34 -2.34 2.08 16.32
CA GLU A 34 -3.08 2.43 17.54
C GLU A 34 -4.51 1.86 17.55
N ASN A 35 -5.14 1.75 16.38
CA ASN A 35 -6.53 1.29 16.26
C ASN A 35 -6.63 -0.19 15.83
N ARG A 36 -5.52 -0.92 15.78
CA ARG A 36 -5.46 -2.33 15.38
C ARG A 36 -6.07 -2.58 14.00
N ILE A 37 -5.79 -1.68 13.06
CA ILE A 37 -6.23 -1.78 11.67
C ILE A 37 -5.19 -2.59 10.89
N ASN A 38 -5.63 -3.55 10.11
CA ASN A 38 -4.74 -4.36 9.29
C ASN A 38 -4.22 -3.57 8.09
N LEU A 39 -2.91 -3.43 8.00
CA LEU A 39 -2.20 -2.90 6.84
C LEU A 39 -1.67 -4.07 6.01
N ILE A 40 -1.91 -4.05 4.71
CA ILE A 40 -1.60 -5.16 3.81
C ILE A 40 -0.86 -4.63 2.59
N VAL A 41 0.20 -5.32 2.19
CA VAL A 41 0.90 -5.08 0.92
C VAL A 41 0.97 -6.37 0.11
N SER A 42 1.12 -6.27 -1.20
CA SER A 42 1.37 -7.45 -2.03
C SER A 42 2.78 -7.99 -1.82
N ALA A 43 2.98 -9.28 -2.07
CA ALA A 43 4.32 -9.87 -2.07
C ALA A 43 5.23 -9.17 -3.07
N GLY A 44 4.72 -8.81 -4.26
CA GLY A 44 5.47 -8.06 -5.27
C GLY A 44 5.91 -6.68 -4.76
N SER A 45 5.04 -5.96 -4.05
CA SER A 45 5.39 -4.69 -3.41
C SER A 45 6.51 -4.86 -2.39
N PHE A 46 6.49 -5.92 -1.62
CA PHE A 46 7.53 -6.16 -0.62
C PHE A 46 8.89 -6.48 -1.24
N TYR A 47 8.94 -7.24 -2.34
CA TYR A 47 10.17 -7.45 -3.11
C TYR A 47 10.72 -6.13 -3.62
N THR A 48 9.91 -5.30 -4.24
CA THR A 48 10.31 -3.99 -4.75
C THR A 48 10.78 -3.07 -3.62
N PHE A 49 10.06 -3.04 -2.51
CA PHE A 49 10.40 -2.26 -1.33
C PHE A 49 11.79 -2.62 -0.79
N ALA A 50 12.06 -3.91 -0.57
CA ALA A 50 13.35 -4.38 -0.10
C ALA A 50 14.48 -4.05 -1.08
N TYR A 51 14.24 -4.24 -2.37
CA TYR A 51 15.20 -3.93 -3.43
C TYR A 51 15.57 -2.44 -3.47
N VAL A 52 14.57 -1.56 -3.45
CA VAL A 52 14.79 -0.10 -3.49
C VAL A 52 15.54 0.38 -2.25
N LEU A 53 15.19 -0.13 -1.06
CA LEU A 53 15.92 0.22 0.17
C LEU A 53 17.37 -0.25 0.13
N GLU A 54 17.62 -1.46 -0.39
CA GLU A 54 18.99 -1.97 -0.56
C GLU A 54 19.80 -1.06 -1.50
N LYS A 55 19.21 -0.65 -2.62
CA LYS A 55 19.85 0.25 -3.59
C LYS A 55 20.05 1.68 -3.07
N SER A 56 19.32 2.08 -2.05
CA SER A 56 19.50 3.40 -1.43
C SER A 56 20.76 3.53 -0.56
N GLY A 57 21.51 2.42 -0.40
CA GLY A 57 22.79 2.43 0.31
C GLY A 57 22.68 2.10 1.81
N ILE A 58 21.55 1.58 2.26
CA ILE A 58 21.40 1.14 3.65
C ILE A 58 22.25 -0.12 3.88
N VAL A 59 23.04 -0.12 4.96
CA VAL A 59 23.87 -1.26 5.36
C VAL A 59 23.00 -2.49 5.61
N LYS A 60 23.46 -3.67 5.19
CA LYS A 60 22.65 -4.91 5.15
C LYS A 60 22.01 -5.28 6.48
N ASP A 61 22.74 -5.18 7.59
CA ASP A 61 22.20 -5.52 8.90
C ASP A 61 21.11 -4.52 9.34
N ASP A 62 21.29 -3.23 9.05
CA ASP A 62 20.30 -2.21 9.29
C ASP A 62 19.07 -2.42 8.40
N LEU A 63 19.27 -2.79 7.14
CA LEU A 63 18.20 -3.11 6.20
C LEU A 63 17.33 -4.25 6.71
N LYS A 64 17.96 -5.34 7.17
CA LYS A 64 17.21 -6.48 7.75
C LYS A 64 16.37 -6.06 8.96
N ALA A 65 16.93 -5.22 9.83
CA ALA A 65 16.22 -4.71 11.00
C ALA A 65 15.02 -3.84 10.61
N ILE A 66 15.19 -2.97 9.61
CA ILE A 66 14.12 -2.14 9.07
C ILE A 66 13.00 -3.00 8.48
N LEU A 67 13.34 -3.97 7.64
CA LEU A 67 12.35 -4.85 7.01
C LEU A 67 11.57 -5.68 8.05
N LYS A 68 12.25 -6.19 9.08
CA LYS A 68 11.58 -6.91 10.19
C LYS A 68 10.60 -5.99 10.93
N LYS A 69 10.96 -4.72 11.13
CA LYS A 69 10.10 -3.74 11.78
C LYS A 69 8.83 -3.49 10.97
N TYR A 70 8.95 -3.33 9.65
CA TYR A 70 7.78 -3.22 8.77
C TYR A 70 6.91 -4.48 8.83
N LEU A 71 7.51 -5.66 8.77
CA LEU A 71 6.77 -6.94 8.85
C LEU A 71 6.05 -7.15 10.20
N SER A 72 6.45 -6.42 11.24
CA SER A 72 5.73 -6.46 12.52
C SER A 72 4.40 -5.68 12.50
N ILE A 73 4.21 -4.80 11.52
CA ILE A 73 3.02 -3.93 11.42
C ILE A 73 2.25 -4.10 10.11
N ILE A 74 2.82 -4.77 9.12
CA ILE A 74 2.23 -4.96 7.79
C ILE A 74 2.12 -6.45 7.49
N ASP A 75 0.95 -6.87 7.03
CA ASP A 75 0.72 -8.23 6.53
C ASP A 75 1.05 -8.30 5.03
N ILE A 76 1.49 -9.47 4.59
CA ILE A 76 1.75 -9.75 3.18
C ILE A 76 0.57 -10.52 2.60
N ALA A 77 -0.01 -9.99 1.54
CA ALA A 77 -1.10 -10.64 0.84
C ALA A 77 -0.63 -11.90 0.11
N ASN A 78 -1.45 -12.94 0.15
CA ASN A 78 -1.23 -14.13 -0.66
C ASN A 78 -1.54 -13.82 -2.13
N THR A 79 -0.65 -14.26 -3.02
CA THR A 79 -0.82 -14.12 -4.46
C THR A 79 -0.80 -15.49 -5.10
N SER A 80 -1.74 -15.72 -6.03
CA SER A 80 -1.83 -16.94 -6.81
C SER A 80 -1.82 -16.66 -8.30
N LYS A 81 -1.74 -17.70 -9.12
CA LYS A 81 -1.90 -17.60 -10.56
C LYS A 81 -3.19 -16.87 -10.96
N GLU A 82 -4.29 -17.15 -10.25
CA GLU A 82 -5.60 -16.51 -10.49
C GLU A 82 -5.56 -14.99 -10.32
N THR A 83 -4.76 -14.48 -9.38
CA THR A 83 -4.58 -13.03 -9.19
C THR A 83 -4.07 -12.38 -10.46
N PHE A 84 -3.07 -12.97 -11.08
CA PHE A 84 -2.48 -12.44 -12.32
C PHE A 84 -3.43 -12.58 -13.51
N LEU A 85 -4.09 -13.73 -13.65
CA LEU A 85 -5.07 -13.94 -14.73
C LEU A 85 -6.21 -12.91 -14.63
N ASN A 86 -6.74 -12.69 -13.44
CA ASN A 86 -7.79 -11.70 -13.23
C ASN A 86 -7.32 -10.27 -13.52
N GLY A 87 -6.07 -9.95 -13.14
CA GLY A 87 -5.47 -8.64 -13.45
C GLY A 87 -5.29 -8.43 -14.96
N LEU A 88 -4.84 -9.46 -15.68
CA LEU A 88 -4.68 -9.41 -17.14
C LEU A 88 -6.01 -9.24 -17.89
N ASP A 89 -7.10 -9.76 -17.34
CA ASP A 89 -8.45 -9.62 -17.91
C ASP A 89 -9.13 -8.30 -17.53
N SER A 90 -8.48 -7.47 -16.70
CA SER A 90 -9.00 -6.18 -16.29
C SER A 90 -8.81 -5.10 -17.35
N THR A 91 -9.48 -3.96 -17.15
CA THR A 91 -9.40 -2.80 -18.05
C THR A 91 -8.28 -1.81 -17.66
N PHE A 92 -7.41 -2.16 -16.71
CA PHE A 92 -6.29 -1.32 -16.33
C PHE A 92 -5.29 -1.19 -17.49
N SER A 93 -4.81 0.03 -17.71
CA SER A 93 -3.73 0.30 -18.67
C SER A 93 -2.36 -0.11 -18.12
N ASP A 94 -2.15 0.01 -16.82
CA ASP A 94 -0.95 -0.43 -16.11
C ASP A 94 -1.18 -1.80 -15.47
N LEU A 95 -0.34 -2.78 -15.86
CA LEU A 95 -0.50 -4.15 -15.39
C LEU A 95 -0.16 -4.31 -13.91
N GLU A 96 0.86 -3.62 -13.42
CA GLU A 96 1.20 -3.67 -11.99
C GLU A 96 0.04 -3.17 -11.14
N ASP A 97 -0.56 -2.05 -11.51
CA ASP A 97 -1.72 -1.49 -10.81
C ASP A 97 -2.92 -2.45 -10.85
N SER A 98 -3.11 -3.17 -11.96
CA SER A 98 -4.15 -4.19 -12.05
C SER A 98 -3.94 -5.33 -11.07
N PHE A 99 -2.69 -5.80 -10.92
CA PHE A 99 -2.34 -6.85 -9.97
C PHE A 99 -2.52 -6.39 -8.53
N GLN A 100 -2.15 -5.17 -8.22
CA GLN A 100 -2.38 -4.56 -6.90
C GLN A 100 -3.87 -4.48 -6.57
N TYR A 101 -4.66 -4.00 -7.50
CA TYR A 101 -6.11 -3.86 -7.32
C TYR A 101 -6.79 -5.21 -7.09
N VAL A 102 -6.48 -6.22 -7.92
CA VAL A 102 -7.04 -7.57 -7.78
C VAL A 102 -6.60 -8.21 -6.46
N THR A 103 -5.35 -8.02 -6.06
CA THR A 103 -4.85 -8.49 -4.76
C THR A 103 -5.64 -7.86 -3.60
N ALA A 104 -5.86 -6.56 -3.65
CA ALA A 104 -6.64 -5.85 -2.65
C ALA A 104 -8.10 -6.36 -2.57
N LEU A 105 -8.70 -6.66 -3.72
CA LEU A 105 -10.05 -7.29 -3.78
C LEU A 105 -10.06 -8.65 -3.12
N GLN A 106 -9.09 -9.51 -3.43
CA GLN A 106 -8.99 -10.87 -2.87
C GLN A 106 -8.79 -10.85 -1.36
N GLU A 107 -8.04 -9.87 -0.86
CA GLU A 107 -7.82 -9.66 0.57
C GLU A 107 -9.01 -8.99 1.26
N GLN A 108 -10.08 -8.69 0.54
CA GLN A 108 -11.27 -8.03 1.06
C GLN A 108 -10.95 -6.71 1.77
N CYS A 109 -10.07 -5.91 1.15
CA CYS A 109 -9.71 -4.60 1.69
C CYS A 109 -10.83 -3.58 1.50
N ASP A 110 -10.99 -2.70 2.47
CA ASP A 110 -11.95 -1.59 2.41
C ASP A 110 -11.39 -0.42 1.59
N TYR A 111 -10.08 -0.22 1.68
CA TYR A 111 -9.37 0.86 0.99
C TYR A 111 -8.12 0.34 0.30
N LEU A 112 -7.84 0.89 -0.87
CA LEU A 112 -6.55 0.84 -1.53
C LEU A 112 -5.94 2.24 -1.46
N VAL A 113 -4.84 2.37 -0.71
CA VAL A 113 -4.15 3.65 -0.52
C VAL A 113 -3.03 3.75 -1.54
N THR A 114 -3.08 4.79 -2.37
CA THR A 114 -2.09 5.03 -3.43
C THR A 114 -1.86 6.51 -3.63
N SER A 115 -0.63 6.89 -3.97
CA SER A 115 -0.32 8.25 -4.40
C SER A 115 -0.66 8.48 -5.87
N ASN A 116 -0.97 7.43 -6.60
CA ASN A 116 -1.22 7.43 -8.05
C ASN A 116 -2.69 7.17 -8.38
N LEU A 117 -3.58 8.05 -7.93
CA LEU A 117 -5.03 7.91 -8.13
C LEU A 117 -5.43 7.81 -9.60
N ARG A 118 -4.68 8.46 -10.48
CA ARG A 118 -5.01 8.54 -11.92
C ARG A 118 -5.03 7.15 -12.58
N ASP A 119 -4.09 6.29 -12.24
CA ASP A 119 -3.95 4.97 -12.86
C ASP A 119 -5.04 4.00 -12.42
N PHE A 120 -5.74 4.29 -11.31
CA PHE A 120 -6.86 3.52 -10.80
C PHE A 120 -8.24 4.06 -11.25
N ASN A 121 -8.28 5.14 -12.04
CA ASN A 121 -9.55 5.77 -12.48
C ASN A 121 -10.38 4.91 -13.45
N SER A 122 -9.76 3.99 -14.18
CA SER A 122 -10.43 3.13 -15.15
C SER A 122 -11.10 1.90 -14.52
N SER A 123 -10.89 1.65 -13.24
CA SER A 123 -11.52 0.52 -12.56
C SER A 123 -12.95 0.84 -12.15
N LYS A 124 -13.84 -0.15 -12.27
CA LYS A 124 -15.16 -0.09 -11.64
C LYS A 124 -14.96 -0.19 -10.13
N ARG A 125 -15.03 0.94 -9.44
CA ARG A 125 -14.64 1.12 -8.04
C ARG A 125 -15.71 0.70 -7.03
N ASP A 126 -16.65 -0.12 -7.42
CA ASP A 126 -17.82 -0.42 -6.60
C ASP A 126 -17.50 -1.24 -5.34
N LYS A 127 -16.28 -1.80 -5.25
CA LYS A 127 -15.92 -2.74 -4.17
C LYS A 127 -14.83 -2.25 -3.22
N ILE A 128 -13.92 -1.39 -3.69
CA ILE A 128 -12.83 -0.83 -2.88
C ILE A 128 -12.76 0.67 -3.11
N ILE A 129 -12.59 1.42 -2.03
CA ILE A 129 -12.36 2.85 -2.12
C ILE A 129 -10.87 3.08 -2.37
N VAL A 130 -10.53 3.64 -3.53
CA VAL A 130 -9.17 4.05 -3.87
C VAL A 130 -8.97 5.49 -3.40
N ILE A 131 -7.95 5.72 -2.58
CA ILE A 131 -7.77 6.97 -1.85
C ILE A 131 -6.29 7.30 -1.70
N SER A 132 -5.94 8.59 -1.69
CA SER A 132 -4.57 9.02 -1.38
C SER A 132 -4.33 9.02 0.14
N PRO A 133 -3.05 8.98 0.59
CA PRO A 133 -2.75 9.14 2.01
C PRO A 133 -3.33 10.41 2.62
N ALA A 134 -3.22 11.55 1.93
CA ALA A 134 -3.78 12.81 2.40
C ALA A 134 -5.29 12.77 2.55
N GLU A 135 -6.00 12.27 1.53
CA GLU A 135 -7.45 12.12 1.60
C GLU A 135 -7.89 11.15 2.70
N PHE A 136 -7.15 10.07 2.91
CA PHE A 136 -7.43 9.13 3.98
C PHE A 136 -7.30 9.80 5.35
N CYS A 137 -6.25 10.58 5.56
CA CYS A 137 -6.08 11.33 6.79
C CYS A 137 -7.23 12.30 7.03
N ASP A 138 -7.65 13.02 5.99
CA ASP A 138 -8.74 14.00 6.10
C ASP A 138 -10.10 13.35 6.32
N LYS A 139 -10.46 12.38 5.47
CA LYS A 139 -11.81 11.82 5.44
C LYS A 139 -12.05 10.74 6.48
N VAL A 140 -11.02 9.98 6.86
CA VAL A 140 -11.17 8.84 7.76
C VAL A 140 -10.63 9.14 9.15
N ILE A 141 -9.39 9.62 9.25
CA ILE A 141 -8.75 9.82 10.55
C ILE A 141 -9.35 11.02 11.28
N ARG A 142 -9.42 12.17 10.63
CA ARG A 142 -9.94 13.40 11.26
C ARG A 142 -11.41 13.34 11.55
N ASN A 143 -12.22 12.76 10.66
CA ASN A 143 -13.67 12.65 10.88
C ASN A 143 -14.03 11.69 12.02
N LYS A 144 -13.18 10.71 12.34
CA LYS A 144 -13.40 9.83 13.49
C LYS A 144 -13.03 10.48 14.83
N LYS A 145 -12.28 11.58 14.80
CA LYS A 145 -11.90 12.35 15.99
C LYS A 145 -12.92 13.46 16.34
N ALA A 146 -13.85 13.69 15.46
CA ALA A 146 -14.94 14.65 15.69
C ALA A 146 -16.14 13.91 16.41
#